data_ff89d23257dad7d7adee7d965edb4b84
#
_entry.id   ff89d23257dad7d7adee7d965edb4b84
#
_cell.length_a   1.000
_cell.length_b   1.000
_cell.length_c   1.000
_cell.angle_alpha   90.00
_cell.angle_beta   90.00
_cell.angle_gamma   90.00
#
_symmetry.space_group_name_H-M   'P 1'
#
loop_
_entity.id
_entity.type
_entity.pdbx_description
1 polymer ?
#
loop_
_entity_poly.entity_id
_entity_poly.type
_entity_poly.pdbx_seq_one_letter_code
_entity_poly.pdbx_strand_id
1 'polypeptide(L)'
;MQEKSTTYGELSGCGEFTTRRTLALAGICLALLGCDSGVSPTPTSGIGKQPFASATLTLACPDTALAKELLRQATGWSARTGGTVKLAANATEADIEIVRSAAVGAMTVRDEFLPIGAAIQATDHPGQWTRTMSVYRERLCGWGGDIRAVPLAGEGYVVVYRADRFDDAATKAAYLAKYARPLAPPANWEEFADIAEFFADRFGTSLPMPNPEPALALREFHMIAACYDRPAFAISGLSQKSDPAHPTDTQILSFHHDVETGKPRLTAPSFLAAARWMKRMQRCRTPATEPGDALVKGTATLALVSLGELGRLPRTGGAAPANLSLTMLPGTRHFYDKVGAEKPPADRVRGVNFVPYFGSGGWVGGVRKGCTNPEAAFDFLAELAGPTRSADLLSDPEYGFGPFRNEHIEQSREGIWNRYGFDAERSKSLSDAIRQYASLSMANPVYAPRGPDQAEELADLAKEIARSSTGQITPEAALAAAQDAWLKRDAKHPAETVKQWQRKAAGL
;
A
#
# COMPACT_ATOMS: atom_id res chain seq x y z
N MET A 1 7.33 -49.61 33.72
CA MET A 1 8.81 -49.67 33.75
C MET A 1 9.35 -48.33 33.41
N GLN A 2 9.78 -47.69 34.45
CA GLN A 2 10.72 -46.56 34.58
C GLN A 2 10.60 -45.30 33.74
N GLU A 3 10.08 -44.29 34.46
CA GLU A 3 10.31 -42.85 34.28
C GLU A 3 11.79 -42.52 34.29
N LYS A 4 12.16 -41.53 33.50
CA LYS A 4 13.33 -40.66 33.78
C LYS A 4 12.92 -39.20 33.66
N SER A 5 12.69 -38.62 34.83
CA SER A 5 12.69 -37.21 35.16
C SER A 5 14.08 -36.64 34.98
N THR A 6 14.22 -35.48 34.30
CA THR A 6 15.44 -34.67 34.35
C THR A 6 15.04 -33.25 34.76
N THR A 7 15.32 -32.96 36.00
CA THR A 7 15.26 -31.67 36.68
C THR A 7 16.31 -30.69 36.11
N TYR A 8 15.90 -29.47 35.79
CA TYR A 8 16.80 -28.35 35.59
C TYR A 8 16.88 -27.52 36.85
N GLY A 9 18.13 -27.38 37.34
CA GLY A 9 18.46 -26.63 38.52
C GLY A 9 18.51 -25.11 38.29
N GLU A 10 18.06 -24.42 39.31
CA GLU A 10 18.19 -22.99 39.52
C GLU A 10 19.65 -22.60 39.74
N LEU A 11 20.07 -21.51 39.13
CA LEU A 11 21.25 -20.75 39.54
C LEU A 11 20.83 -19.28 39.75
N SER A 12 20.61 -18.96 41.01
CA SER A 12 20.60 -17.63 41.57
C SER A 12 22.05 -17.09 41.67
N GLY A 13 22.26 -15.87 41.19
CA GLY A 13 23.54 -15.15 41.34
C GLY A 13 23.27 -13.66 41.42
N CYS A 14 23.15 -13.16 42.64
CA CYS A 14 23.08 -11.78 43.04
C CYS A 14 24.46 -11.09 42.80
N GLY A 15 24.48 -9.88 42.30
CA GLY A 15 25.71 -9.04 42.21
C GLY A 15 25.33 -7.57 42.09
N GLU A 16 25.08 -6.94 43.24
CA GLU A 16 25.00 -5.50 43.37
C GLU A 16 26.37 -4.86 43.09
N PHE A 17 26.42 -3.83 42.25
CA PHE A 17 27.49 -2.85 42.24
C PHE A 17 26.93 -1.42 42.25
N THR A 18 26.88 -0.89 43.46
CA THR A 18 26.74 0.55 43.76
C THR A 18 28.09 1.24 43.55
N THR A 19 28.15 2.26 42.71
CA THR A 19 29.17 3.29 42.79
C THR A 19 28.56 4.67 42.62
N ARG A 20 28.38 5.34 43.74
CA ARG A 20 28.21 6.81 43.87
C ARG A 20 29.50 7.50 43.42
N ARG A 21 29.41 8.47 42.53
CA ARG A 21 30.40 9.54 42.45
C ARG A 21 29.67 10.89 42.46
N THR A 22 29.83 11.54 43.59
CA THR A 22 29.64 12.96 43.87
C THR A 22 30.69 13.75 43.07
N LEU A 23 30.29 14.83 42.40
CA LEU A 23 31.21 15.84 41.91
C LEU A 23 30.70 17.23 42.29
N ALA A 24 31.62 17.92 42.93
CA ALA A 24 31.46 19.22 43.55
C ALA A 24 31.33 20.35 42.53
N LEU A 25 30.55 21.36 42.90
CA LEU A 25 30.57 22.69 42.33
C LEU A 25 31.92 23.39 42.65
N ALA A 26 32.50 24.00 41.64
CA ALA A 26 33.43 25.11 41.84
C ALA A 26 33.03 26.25 40.90
N GLY A 27 32.45 27.28 41.49
CA GLY A 27 32.24 28.56 40.86
C GLY A 27 33.52 29.37 40.80
N ILE A 28 33.77 30.03 39.69
CA ILE A 28 34.68 31.14 39.59
C ILE A 28 33.98 32.28 38.89
N CYS A 29 33.67 33.32 39.66
CA CYS A 29 33.40 34.66 39.16
C CYS A 29 34.69 35.36 38.84
N LEU A 30 34.84 35.91 37.66
CA LEU A 30 35.76 37.01 37.42
C LEU A 30 35.07 38.05 36.53
N ALA A 31 35.01 39.25 37.05
CA ALA A 31 34.40 40.42 36.45
C ALA A 31 35.45 41.27 35.69
N LEU A 32 34.98 41.87 34.59
CA LEU A 32 35.20 43.25 34.13
C LEU A 32 36.56 43.74 33.73
N LEU A 33 36.63 44.19 32.51
CA LEU A 33 36.87 45.58 32.00
C LEU A 33 37.31 45.47 30.55
N GLY A 34 36.57 45.81 29.61
CA GLY A 34 36.41 47.04 28.87
C GLY A 34 37.50 47.26 27.81
N CYS A 35 37.10 47.26 26.56
CA CYS A 35 37.46 48.32 25.60
C CYS A 35 36.72 48.10 24.27
N ASP A 36 36.05 49.09 23.92
CA ASP A 36 35.35 49.42 22.73
C ASP A 36 36.25 49.30 21.49
N SER A 37 35.83 48.54 20.51
CA SER A 37 36.15 48.75 19.10
C SER A 37 35.04 48.11 18.27
N GLY A 38 34.14 48.98 17.87
CA GLY A 38 33.01 48.65 16.99
C GLY A 38 33.50 48.07 15.66
N VAL A 39 33.28 46.78 15.52
CA VAL A 39 33.11 46.12 14.22
C VAL A 39 31.77 45.42 14.32
N SER A 40 30.74 46.05 13.82
CA SER A 40 29.49 45.38 13.50
C SER A 40 29.83 44.20 12.63
N PRO A 41 29.45 42.97 13.01
CA PRO A 41 29.48 41.89 12.05
C PRO A 41 28.43 42.21 11.02
N THR A 42 28.84 42.69 9.87
CA THR A 42 28.02 42.64 8.66
C THR A 42 27.55 41.19 8.54
N PRO A 43 26.24 40.90 8.49
CA PRO A 43 25.80 39.57 8.15
C PRO A 43 26.25 39.36 6.71
N THR A 44 27.34 38.65 6.52
CA THR A 44 27.63 38.01 5.27
C THR A 44 26.52 37.00 5.05
N SER A 45 25.44 37.46 4.44
CA SER A 45 24.50 36.63 3.71
C SER A 45 25.31 35.96 2.59
N GLY A 46 25.97 34.88 2.96
CA GLY A 46 26.38 33.89 1.99
C GLY A 46 25.10 33.35 1.37
N ILE A 47 24.65 33.99 0.29
CA ILE A 47 23.69 33.39 -0.63
C ILE A 47 24.44 32.17 -1.15
N GLY A 48 24.22 31.03 -0.49
CA GLY A 48 24.68 29.73 -0.96
C GLY A 48 24.24 29.64 -2.42
N LYS A 49 25.11 29.19 -3.31
CA LYS A 49 24.78 28.97 -4.71
C LYS A 49 23.45 28.23 -4.76
N GLN A 50 22.41 28.89 -5.30
CA GLN A 50 21.12 28.23 -5.55
C GLN A 50 21.32 27.34 -6.78
N PRO A 51 21.41 26.01 -6.60
CA PRO A 51 21.92 25.12 -7.64
C PRO A 51 21.00 25.07 -8.88
N PHE A 52 19.72 25.43 -8.74
CA PHE A 52 18.73 25.36 -9.81
C PHE A 52 18.02 26.70 -10.05
N ALA A 53 18.67 27.84 -9.81
CA ALA A 53 18.07 29.18 -9.91
C ALA A 53 17.44 29.51 -11.28
N SER A 54 17.90 28.88 -12.35
CA SER A 54 17.33 29.05 -13.71
C SER A 54 16.35 27.95 -14.12
N ALA A 55 16.15 26.92 -13.27
CA ALA A 55 15.29 25.80 -13.62
C ALA A 55 13.82 26.15 -13.39
N THR A 56 13.00 25.92 -14.39
CA THR A 56 11.54 25.91 -14.26
C THR A 56 11.06 24.53 -14.65
N LEU A 57 10.43 23.83 -13.70
CA LEU A 57 9.87 22.50 -13.88
C LEU A 57 8.36 22.57 -14.07
N THR A 58 7.84 21.74 -14.95
CA THR A 58 6.41 21.57 -15.18
C THR A 58 5.97 20.20 -14.67
N LEU A 59 4.89 20.17 -13.88
CA LEU A 59 4.35 18.99 -13.20
C LEU A 59 2.97 18.63 -13.75
N ALA A 60 2.78 17.42 -14.24
CA ALA A 60 1.47 16.85 -14.52
C ALA A 60 1.08 15.87 -13.41
N CYS A 61 -0.11 16.06 -12.84
CA CYS A 61 -0.67 15.16 -11.81
C CYS A 61 -2.19 15.05 -12.04
N PRO A 62 -2.73 13.83 -12.25
CA PRO A 62 -4.16 13.65 -12.50
C PRO A 62 -5.02 13.81 -11.25
N ASP A 63 -4.44 13.69 -10.05
CA ASP A 63 -5.13 13.93 -8.79
C ASP A 63 -4.94 15.38 -8.36
N THR A 64 -6.04 16.14 -8.35
CA THR A 64 -6.00 17.58 -8.07
C THR A 64 -5.61 17.92 -6.64
N ALA A 65 -5.99 17.10 -5.66
CA ALA A 65 -5.62 17.31 -4.26
C ALA A 65 -4.12 17.07 -4.08
N LEU A 66 -3.60 15.97 -4.63
CA LEU A 66 -2.17 15.69 -4.63
C LEU A 66 -1.39 16.77 -5.37
N ALA A 67 -1.84 17.21 -6.56
CA ALA A 67 -1.18 18.27 -7.32
C ALA A 67 -1.02 19.55 -6.51
N LYS A 68 -2.09 19.98 -5.82
CA LYS A 68 -2.09 21.16 -4.95
C LYS A 68 -1.05 21.03 -3.82
N GLU A 69 -0.99 19.86 -3.19
CA GLU A 69 -0.04 19.61 -2.11
C GLU A 69 1.41 19.57 -2.61
N LEU A 70 1.67 18.90 -3.74
CA LEU A 70 3.01 18.88 -4.33
C LEU A 70 3.51 20.28 -4.65
N LEU A 71 2.64 21.16 -5.18
CA LEU A 71 2.99 22.56 -5.41
C LEU A 71 3.23 23.34 -4.12
N ARG A 72 2.46 23.08 -3.07
CA ARG A 72 2.70 23.67 -1.74
C ARG A 72 4.07 23.29 -1.21
N GLN A 73 4.45 22.01 -1.35
CA GLN A 73 5.76 21.51 -0.94
C GLN A 73 6.89 22.06 -1.82
N ALA A 74 6.63 22.32 -3.12
CA ALA A 74 7.58 22.91 -4.03
C ALA A 74 8.09 24.29 -3.57
N THR A 75 7.31 25.03 -2.77
CA THR A 75 7.74 26.32 -2.21
C THR A 75 9.01 26.19 -1.37
N GLY A 76 9.11 25.14 -0.55
CA GLY A 76 10.30 24.85 0.24
C GLY A 76 11.51 24.46 -0.63
N TRP A 77 11.29 23.63 -1.64
CA TRP A 77 12.31 23.27 -2.61
C TRP A 77 12.82 24.50 -3.38
N SER A 78 11.91 25.38 -3.83
CA SER A 78 12.24 26.62 -4.52
C SER A 78 13.08 27.57 -3.65
N ALA A 79 12.73 27.70 -2.36
CA ALA A 79 13.48 28.53 -1.43
C ALA A 79 14.93 28.03 -1.23
N ARG A 80 15.13 26.70 -1.22
CA ARG A 80 16.44 26.08 -1.08
C ARG A 80 17.28 26.15 -2.36
N THR A 81 16.67 25.98 -3.52
CA THR A 81 17.37 25.71 -4.78
C THR A 81 17.33 26.87 -5.77
N GLY A 82 16.41 27.81 -5.61
CA GLY A 82 16.12 28.90 -6.55
C GLY A 82 15.29 28.45 -7.77
N GLY A 83 15.03 27.17 -7.96
CA GLY A 83 14.18 26.65 -9.03
C GLY A 83 12.70 26.95 -8.79
N THR A 84 11.89 26.79 -9.81
CA THR A 84 10.43 26.96 -9.74
C THR A 84 9.71 25.73 -10.26
N VAL A 85 8.53 25.44 -9.71
CA VAL A 85 7.66 24.34 -10.16
C VAL A 85 6.27 24.90 -10.42
N LYS A 86 5.66 24.51 -11.54
CA LYS A 86 4.28 24.89 -11.91
C LYS A 86 3.55 23.73 -12.57
N LEU A 87 2.21 23.77 -12.60
CA LEU A 87 1.44 22.77 -13.33
C LEU A 87 1.67 22.87 -14.83
N ALA A 88 1.78 21.74 -15.49
CA ALA A 88 1.75 21.62 -16.93
C ALA A 88 0.30 21.74 -17.43
N ALA A 89 0.13 22.25 -18.65
CA ALA A 89 -1.18 22.32 -19.30
C ALA A 89 -1.71 20.91 -19.63
N ASN A 90 -0.80 20.00 -19.97
CA ASN A 90 -1.10 18.58 -20.21
C ASN A 90 0.12 17.70 -19.88
N ALA A 91 -0.08 16.39 -19.83
CA ALA A 91 0.96 15.44 -19.44
C ALA A 91 2.12 15.39 -20.44
N THR A 92 1.88 15.62 -21.73
CA THR A 92 2.93 15.55 -22.77
C THR A 92 3.92 16.70 -22.73
N GLU A 93 3.54 17.83 -22.10
CA GLU A 93 4.37 19.02 -21.93
C GLU A 93 5.04 19.09 -20.55
N ALA A 94 4.82 18.08 -19.71
CA ALA A 94 5.38 18.04 -18.37
C ALA A 94 6.83 17.58 -18.38
N ASP A 95 7.66 18.15 -17.49
CA ASP A 95 8.98 17.65 -17.13
C ASP A 95 8.86 16.45 -16.18
N ILE A 96 7.88 16.51 -15.29
CA ILE A 96 7.57 15.48 -14.29
C ILE A 96 6.12 15.05 -14.46
N GLU A 97 5.90 13.75 -14.58
CA GLU A 97 4.55 13.19 -14.62
C GLU A 97 4.31 12.27 -13.43
N ILE A 98 3.21 12.53 -12.73
CA ILE A 98 2.76 11.69 -11.61
C ILE A 98 1.77 10.68 -12.16
N VAL A 99 2.09 9.42 -11.96
CA VAL A 99 1.29 8.28 -12.45
C VAL A 99 1.07 7.25 -11.35
N ARG A 100 0.12 6.35 -11.54
CA ARG A 100 0.05 5.13 -10.71
C ARG A 100 1.26 4.25 -11.00
N SER A 101 1.79 3.58 -9.97
CA SER A 101 2.99 2.73 -10.14
C SER A 101 2.78 1.61 -11.16
N ALA A 102 1.54 1.13 -11.34
CA ALA A 102 1.18 0.17 -12.37
C ALA A 102 1.50 0.66 -13.80
N ALA A 103 1.44 1.98 -14.04
CA ALA A 103 1.72 2.57 -15.35
C ALA A 103 3.22 2.70 -15.68
N VAL A 104 4.13 2.53 -14.72
CA VAL A 104 5.59 2.70 -14.93
C VAL A 104 6.11 1.83 -16.06
N GLY A 105 5.62 0.58 -16.17
CA GLY A 105 6.02 -0.32 -17.25
C GLY A 105 5.61 0.21 -18.63
N ALA A 106 4.37 0.65 -18.79
CA ALA A 106 3.88 1.23 -20.04
C ALA A 106 4.67 2.49 -20.44
N MET A 107 4.92 3.39 -19.48
CA MET A 107 5.72 4.61 -19.70
C MET A 107 7.14 4.28 -20.12
N THR A 108 7.73 3.24 -19.53
CA THR A 108 9.10 2.82 -19.86
C THR A 108 9.19 2.15 -21.24
N VAL A 109 8.21 1.29 -21.58
CA VAL A 109 8.18 0.63 -22.91
C VAL A 109 8.00 1.66 -24.04
N ARG A 110 7.25 2.73 -23.79
CA ARG A 110 7.11 3.87 -24.72
C ARG A 110 8.28 4.85 -24.69
N ASP A 111 9.33 4.55 -23.90
CA ASP A 111 10.52 5.41 -23.75
C ASP A 111 10.20 6.83 -23.28
N GLU A 112 9.19 6.96 -22.40
CA GLU A 112 8.72 8.26 -21.92
C GLU A 112 9.41 8.71 -20.63
N PHE A 113 9.89 7.76 -19.78
CA PHE A 113 10.57 8.07 -18.52
C PHE A 113 12.08 7.87 -18.60
N LEU A 114 12.83 8.84 -18.10
CA LEU A 114 14.27 8.70 -17.88
C LEU A 114 14.55 7.72 -16.74
N PRO A 115 15.65 6.95 -16.80
CA PRO A 115 16.13 6.18 -15.65
C PRO A 115 16.59 7.14 -14.55
N ILE A 116 16.29 6.79 -13.31
CA ILE A 116 16.73 7.56 -12.15
C ILE A 116 18.25 7.44 -11.99
N GLY A 117 18.93 8.57 -11.94
CA GLY A 117 20.37 8.62 -11.80
C GLY A 117 20.90 8.03 -10.49
N ALA A 118 22.14 7.53 -10.51
CA ALA A 118 22.79 6.95 -9.34
C ALA A 118 22.91 7.93 -8.15
N ALA A 119 22.94 9.25 -8.42
CA ALA A 119 23.04 10.28 -7.39
C ALA A 119 21.86 10.22 -6.39
N ILE A 120 20.64 10.00 -6.84
CA ILE A 120 19.46 9.86 -5.96
C ILE A 120 19.55 8.61 -5.08
N GLN A 121 20.21 7.58 -5.57
CA GLN A 121 20.34 6.30 -4.89
C GLN A 121 21.48 6.30 -3.85
N ALA A 122 22.31 7.35 -3.83
CA ALA A 122 23.41 7.49 -2.86
C ALA A 122 22.84 7.52 -1.43
N THR A 123 23.58 6.91 -0.51
CA THR A 123 23.14 6.75 0.90
C THR A 123 23.05 8.07 1.65
N ASP A 124 23.84 9.05 1.25
CA ASP A 124 23.92 10.40 1.81
C ASP A 124 22.94 11.40 1.15
N HIS A 125 22.22 10.97 0.10
CA HIS A 125 21.25 11.82 -0.57
C HIS A 125 20.07 12.17 0.36
N PRO A 126 19.58 13.43 0.39
CA PRO A 126 18.45 13.85 1.24
C PRO A 126 17.19 12.99 1.11
N GLY A 127 16.94 12.43 -0.05
CA GLY A 127 15.83 11.50 -0.31
C GLY A 127 15.94 10.17 0.42
N GLN A 128 17.15 9.79 0.87
CA GLN A 128 17.42 8.55 1.59
C GLN A 128 16.76 7.33 0.90
N TRP A 129 17.12 7.09 -0.36
CA TRP A 129 16.50 6.05 -1.19
C TRP A 129 16.46 4.66 -0.54
N THR A 130 17.51 4.31 0.20
CA THR A 130 17.62 3.02 0.90
C THR A 130 16.56 2.81 1.99
N ARG A 131 15.93 3.89 2.47
CA ARG A 131 14.82 3.85 3.43
C ARG A 131 13.45 3.67 2.77
N THR A 132 13.37 3.77 1.44
CA THR A 132 12.18 3.39 0.69
C THR A 132 11.93 1.89 0.83
N MET A 133 10.69 1.49 1.10
CA MET A 133 10.31 0.08 1.23
C MET A 133 10.70 -0.71 -0.03
N SER A 134 11.20 -1.94 0.15
CA SER A 134 11.73 -2.76 -0.95
C SER A 134 10.69 -3.01 -2.06
N VAL A 135 9.41 -3.16 -1.72
CA VAL A 135 8.34 -3.33 -2.71
C VAL A 135 8.27 -2.15 -3.70
N TYR A 136 8.48 -0.92 -3.23
CA TYR A 136 8.56 0.27 -4.10
C TYR A 136 9.90 0.33 -4.82
N ARG A 137 10.99 0.25 -4.07
CA ARG A 137 12.35 0.41 -4.59
C ARG A 137 12.71 -0.63 -5.66
N GLU A 138 12.33 -1.89 -5.44
CA GLU A 138 12.77 -3.03 -6.27
C GLU A 138 11.73 -3.45 -7.30
N ARG A 139 10.45 -3.04 -7.11
CA ARG A 139 9.34 -3.49 -7.95
C ARG A 139 8.55 -2.32 -8.52
N LEU A 140 7.78 -1.61 -7.69
CA LEU A 140 6.76 -0.68 -8.14
C LEU A 140 7.31 0.57 -8.84
N CYS A 141 8.53 1.02 -8.50
CA CYS A 141 9.20 2.16 -9.13
C CYS A 141 10.14 1.76 -10.28
N GLY A 142 10.30 0.46 -10.53
CA GLY A 142 11.25 -0.06 -11.52
C GLY A 142 10.61 -0.80 -12.70
N TRP A 143 11.45 -1.06 -13.69
CA TRP A 143 11.15 -1.91 -14.84
C TRP A 143 12.42 -2.61 -15.32
N GLY A 144 12.46 -3.94 -15.21
CA GLY A 144 13.63 -4.74 -15.65
C GLY A 144 14.93 -4.41 -14.93
N GLY A 145 14.86 -4.09 -13.63
CA GLY A 145 16.02 -3.71 -12.82
C GLY A 145 16.38 -2.22 -12.84
N ASP A 146 15.90 -1.44 -13.82
CA ASP A 146 16.09 0.01 -13.86
C ASP A 146 15.02 0.72 -13.00
N ILE A 147 15.44 1.65 -12.17
CA ILE A 147 14.52 2.53 -11.45
C ILE A 147 14.08 3.65 -12.38
N ARG A 148 12.76 3.84 -12.53
CA ARG A 148 12.15 4.78 -13.47
C ARG A 148 11.30 5.85 -12.80
N ALA A 149 10.95 5.66 -11.54
CA ALA A 149 10.08 6.58 -10.81
C ALA A 149 10.44 6.63 -9.33
N VAL A 150 10.04 7.73 -8.67
CA VAL A 150 10.21 7.96 -7.23
C VAL A 150 8.84 7.84 -6.57
N PRO A 151 8.66 7.06 -5.48
CA PRO A 151 7.38 6.93 -4.81
C PRO A 151 7.05 8.22 -4.06
N LEU A 152 5.82 8.69 -4.20
CA LEU A 152 5.32 9.89 -3.53
C LEU A 152 4.20 9.57 -2.54
N ALA A 153 3.42 8.52 -2.83
CA ALA A 153 2.32 8.08 -2.00
C ALA A 153 2.10 6.59 -2.17
N GLY A 154 2.02 5.85 -1.05
CA GLY A 154 1.73 4.43 -1.06
C GLY A 154 0.24 4.12 -1.01
N GLU A 155 -0.09 2.83 -0.91
CA GLU A 155 -1.42 2.32 -0.66
C GLU A 155 -1.57 1.81 0.76
N GLY A 156 -2.80 1.84 1.27
CA GLY A 156 -3.18 1.23 2.53
C GLY A 156 -4.69 1.02 2.58
N TYR A 157 -5.10 -0.11 3.15
CA TYR A 157 -6.49 -0.52 3.23
C TYR A 157 -6.80 -1.12 4.59
N VAL A 158 -8.05 -0.92 5.02
CA VAL A 158 -8.61 -1.50 6.25
C VAL A 158 -10.05 -1.93 6.02
N VAL A 159 -10.57 -2.78 6.88
CA VAL A 159 -12.01 -3.00 6.97
C VAL A 159 -12.58 -2.04 8.02
N VAL A 160 -13.55 -1.23 7.62
CA VAL A 160 -14.34 -0.39 8.53
C VAL A 160 -15.71 -1.02 8.72
N TYR A 161 -16.23 -0.99 9.94
CA TYR A 161 -17.52 -1.56 10.28
C TYR A 161 -18.30 -0.72 11.30
N ARG A 162 -19.61 -0.90 11.34
CA ARG A 162 -20.54 -0.28 12.29
C ARG A 162 -20.41 -0.96 13.65
N ALA A 163 -19.60 -0.39 14.54
CA ALA A 163 -19.41 -0.90 15.91
C ALA A 163 -20.74 -1.00 16.67
N ASP A 164 -21.61 -0.02 16.55
CA ASP A 164 -22.94 -0.01 17.17
C ASP A 164 -23.81 -1.22 16.78
N ARG A 165 -23.69 -1.70 15.52
CA ARG A 165 -24.40 -2.90 15.05
C ARG A 165 -23.74 -4.19 15.54
N PHE A 166 -22.42 -4.19 15.60
CA PHE A 166 -21.66 -5.34 16.08
C PHE A 166 -21.81 -5.52 17.59
N ASP A 167 -22.01 -4.44 18.34
CA ASP A 167 -22.12 -4.47 19.81
C ASP A 167 -23.53 -4.67 20.32
N ASP A 168 -24.56 -4.54 19.46
CA ASP A 168 -25.93 -4.76 19.83
C ASP A 168 -26.18 -6.21 20.32
N ALA A 169 -26.70 -6.35 21.54
CA ALA A 169 -26.87 -7.64 22.20
C ALA A 169 -27.82 -8.57 21.43
N ALA A 170 -28.91 -8.04 20.86
CA ALA A 170 -29.87 -8.82 20.09
C ALA A 170 -29.26 -9.30 18.75
N THR A 171 -28.43 -8.46 18.15
CA THR A 171 -27.69 -8.78 16.92
C THR A 171 -26.65 -9.88 17.20
N LYS A 172 -25.87 -9.76 18.29
CA LYS A 172 -24.91 -10.80 18.71
C LYS A 172 -25.61 -12.16 18.95
N ALA A 173 -26.73 -12.15 19.66
CA ALA A 173 -27.49 -13.38 19.92
C ALA A 173 -28.03 -14.02 18.63
N ALA A 174 -28.59 -13.22 17.72
CA ALA A 174 -29.12 -13.71 16.45
C ALA A 174 -28.01 -14.26 15.53
N TYR A 175 -26.85 -13.61 15.48
CA TYR A 175 -25.69 -14.09 14.72
C TYR A 175 -25.15 -15.41 15.28
N LEU A 176 -24.99 -15.51 16.61
CA LEU A 176 -24.56 -16.72 17.28
C LEU A 176 -25.52 -17.89 17.01
N ALA A 177 -26.83 -17.64 17.04
CA ALA A 177 -27.85 -18.64 16.74
C ALA A 177 -27.78 -19.14 15.27
N LYS A 178 -27.45 -18.25 14.33
CA LYS A 178 -27.38 -18.59 12.89
C LYS A 178 -26.07 -19.31 12.51
N TYR A 179 -24.93 -18.85 13.04
CA TYR A 179 -23.60 -19.30 12.58
C TYR A 179 -22.82 -20.12 13.61
N ALA A 180 -23.38 -20.36 14.80
CA ALA A 180 -22.75 -21.08 15.92
C ALA A 180 -21.37 -20.51 16.33
N ARG A 181 -21.16 -19.21 16.11
CA ARG A 181 -19.95 -18.47 16.51
C ARG A 181 -20.32 -17.03 16.90
N PRO A 182 -19.54 -16.37 17.78
CA PRO A 182 -19.80 -14.99 18.17
C PRO A 182 -19.62 -14.04 16.99
N LEU A 183 -20.41 -12.96 16.95
CA LEU A 183 -20.23 -11.84 16.02
C LEU A 183 -18.99 -11.04 16.45
N ALA A 184 -17.99 -11.00 15.60
CA ALA A 184 -16.75 -10.26 15.76
C ALA A 184 -16.27 -9.72 14.40
N PRO A 185 -15.35 -8.76 14.36
CA PRO A 185 -14.72 -8.34 13.09
C PRO A 185 -14.14 -9.54 12.34
N PRO A 186 -14.31 -9.62 11.01
CA PRO A 186 -13.94 -10.79 10.24
C PRO A 186 -12.44 -11.02 10.18
N ALA A 187 -11.98 -12.23 10.54
CA ALA A 187 -10.59 -12.64 10.39
C ALA A 187 -10.27 -13.19 8.99
N ASN A 188 -11.25 -13.69 8.28
CA ASN A 188 -11.12 -14.24 6.94
C ASN A 188 -12.27 -13.83 6.03
N TRP A 189 -12.10 -14.02 4.70
CA TRP A 189 -13.08 -13.60 3.70
C TRP A 189 -14.39 -14.38 3.75
N GLU A 190 -14.38 -15.62 4.25
CA GLU A 190 -15.59 -16.39 4.48
C GLU A 190 -16.42 -15.80 5.64
N GLU A 191 -15.76 -15.41 6.74
CA GLU A 191 -16.42 -14.71 7.84
C GLU A 191 -16.96 -13.35 7.40
N PHE A 192 -16.17 -12.61 6.59
CA PHE A 192 -16.61 -11.34 6.01
C PHE A 192 -17.91 -11.54 5.21
N ALA A 193 -17.97 -12.58 4.38
CA ALA A 193 -19.14 -12.89 3.57
C ALA A 193 -20.36 -13.27 4.43
N ASP A 194 -20.16 -14.13 5.44
CA ASP A 194 -21.25 -14.53 6.33
C ASP A 194 -21.82 -13.35 7.13
N ILE A 195 -20.95 -12.44 7.59
CA ILE A 195 -21.35 -11.20 8.26
C ILE A 195 -22.11 -10.29 7.30
N ALA A 196 -21.60 -10.13 6.10
CA ALA A 196 -22.25 -9.30 5.07
C ALA A 196 -23.65 -9.83 4.74
N GLU A 197 -23.80 -11.13 4.54
CA GLU A 197 -25.10 -11.77 4.29
C GLU A 197 -26.06 -11.66 5.49
N PHE A 198 -25.56 -11.85 6.71
CA PHE A 198 -26.37 -11.70 7.93
C PHE A 198 -26.96 -10.29 8.05
N PHE A 199 -26.13 -9.27 7.80
CA PHE A 199 -26.59 -7.89 7.88
C PHE A 199 -27.46 -7.49 6.68
N ALA A 200 -27.21 -8.04 5.49
CA ALA A 200 -28.07 -7.83 4.33
C ALA A 200 -29.47 -8.44 4.53
N ASP A 201 -29.57 -9.65 5.10
CA ASP A 201 -30.84 -10.28 5.45
C ASP A 201 -31.62 -9.45 6.48
N ARG A 202 -30.92 -8.68 7.33
CA ARG A 202 -31.52 -7.89 8.42
C ARG A 202 -31.88 -6.46 8.02
N PHE A 203 -31.09 -5.84 7.12
CA PHE A 203 -31.20 -4.42 6.79
C PHE A 203 -31.39 -4.16 5.27
N GLY A 204 -31.50 -5.21 4.45
CA GLY A 204 -31.61 -5.12 2.98
C GLY A 204 -30.28 -5.00 2.26
N THR A 205 -29.29 -4.30 2.84
CA THR A 205 -27.93 -4.16 2.30
C THR A 205 -26.91 -4.13 3.43
N SER A 206 -25.66 -4.41 3.12
CA SER A 206 -24.59 -4.42 4.12
C SER A 206 -23.23 -3.95 3.60
N LEU A 207 -23.02 -3.92 2.28
CA LEU A 207 -21.77 -3.54 1.62
C LEU A 207 -21.97 -2.37 0.67
N PRO A 208 -21.00 -1.46 0.51
CA PRO A 208 -21.04 -0.48 -0.57
C PRO A 208 -20.85 -1.16 -1.93
N MET A 209 -21.34 -0.52 -3.00
CA MET A 209 -21.02 -0.90 -4.36
C MET A 209 -19.55 -0.61 -4.64
N PRO A 210 -18.82 -1.47 -5.37
CA PRO A 210 -17.48 -1.16 -5.83
C PRO A 210 -17.47 0.10 -6.71
N ASN A 211 -16.38 0.86 -6.65
CA ASN A 211 -16.15 1.98 -7.56
C ASN A 211 -16.14 1.47 -9.01
N PRO A 212 -16.76 2.19 -9.98
CA PRO A 212 -16.83 1.74 -11.37
C PRO A 212 -15.48 1.80 -12.12
N GLU A 213 -14.47 2.50 -11.61
CA GLU A 213 -13.13 2.52 -12.22
C GLU A 213 -12.53 1.10 -12.15
N PRO A 214 -12.04 0.53 -13.28
CA PRO A 214 -11.68 -0.89 -13.36
C PRO A 214 -10.73 -1.39 -12.27
N ALA A 215 -9.68 -0.66 -11.96
CA ALA A 215 -8.72 -1.06 -10.94
C ALA A 215 -9.34 -1.08 -9.53
N LEU A 216 -10.24 -0.13 -9.23
CA LEU A 216 -10.94 -0.04 -7.96
C LEU A 216 -12.10 -1.04 -7.87
N ALA A 217 -12.79 -1.30 -8.99
CA ALA A 217 -13.83 -2.34 -9.08
C ALA A 217 -13.27 -3.74 -8.77
N LEU A 218 -12.03 -4.00 -9.17
CA LEU A 218 -11.33 -5.26 -8.95
C LEU A 218 -10.58 -5.35 -7.60
N ARG A 219 -10.61 -4.31 -6.78
CA ARG A 219 -9.84 -4.25 -5.53
C ARG A 219 -10.08 -5.45 -4.61
N GLU A 220 -11.35 -5.70 -4.28
CA GLU A 220 -11.72 -6.85 -3.44
C GLU A 220 -11.37 -8.18 -4.12
N PHE A 221 -11.69 -8.31 -5.40
CA PHE A 221 -11.38 -9.49 -6.20
C PHE A 221 -9.90 -9.87 -6.11
N HIS A 222 -9.00 -8.92 -6.34
CA HIS A 222 -7.55 -9.17 -6.31
C HIS A 222 -7.04 -9.46 -4.89
N MET A 223 -7.55 -8.77 -3.86
CA MET A 223 -7.16 -9.03 -2.48
C MET A 223 -7.54 -10.44 -2.03
N ILE A 224 -8.71 -10.89 -2.44
CA ILE A 224 -9.17 -12.25 -2.16
C ILE A 224 -8.33 -13.26 -2.95
N ALA A 225 -8.17 -13.03 -4.27
CA ALA A 225 -7.36 -13.90 -5.12
C ALA A 225 -5.93 -14.04 -4.61
N ALA A 226 -5.29 -12.95 -4.16
CA ALA A 226 -3.93 -12.98 -3.59
C ALA A 226 -3.83 -13.90 -2.36
N CYS A 227 -4.82 -13.85 -1.48
CA CYS A 227 -4.85 -14.71 -0.30
C CYS A 227 -5.06 -16.19 -0.65
N TYR A 228 -5.74 -16.50 -1.76
CA TYR A 228 -5.91 -17.87 -2.22
C TYR A 228 -4.77 -18.38 -3.11
N ASP A 229 -3.95 -17.48 -3.72
CA ASP A 229 -2.97 -17.86 -4.74
C ASP A 229 -1.66 -18.44 -4.17
N ARG A 230 -1.31 -18.09 -2.95
CA ARG A 230 0.00 -18.41 -2.38
C ARG A 230 0.00 -18.36 -0.85
N PRO A 231 0.97 -19.01 -0.19
CA PRO A 231 1.12 -18.91 1.25
C PRO A 231 1.55 -17.50 1.67
N ALA A 232 1.07 -17.03 2.82
CA ALA A 232 1.66 -15.92 3.52
C ALA A 232 3.02 -16.34 4.08
N PHE A 233 4.08 -15.62 3.74
CA PHE A 233 5.42 -15.88 4.29
C PHE A 233 5.62 -15.06 5.56
N ALA A 234 6.09 -15.72 6.61
CA ALA A 234 6.77 -15.01 7.69
C ALA A 234 8.13 -14.50 7.16
N ILE A 235 8.49 -13.27 7.51
CA ILE A 235 9.76 -12.61 7.10
C ILE A 235 11.00 -13.48 7.38
N SER A 236 10.94 -14.36 8.38
CA SER A 236 12.00 -15.32 8.73
C SER A 236 12.19 -16.48 7.76
N GLY A 237 11.28 -16.68 6.81
CA GLY A 237 11.32 -17.84 5.88
C GLY A 237 12.14 -17.63 4.60
N LEU A 238 12.57 -16.41 4.30
CA LEU A 238 13.30 -16.09 3.06
C LEU A 238 14.73 -16.67 2.99
N SER A 239 15.27 -17.21 4.09
CA SER A 239 16.62 -17.76 4.13
C SER A 239 16.73 -19.26 3.83
N GLN A 240 15.62 -19.97 3.67
CA GLN A 240 15.64 -21.42 3.40
C GLN A 240 15.48 -21.72 1.91
N LYS A 241 16.55 -21.53 1.16
CA LYS A 241 16.64 -21.80 -0.30
C LYS A 241 16.48 -23.28 -0.71
N SER A 242 16.26 -24.21 0.21
CA SER A 242 16.33 -25.63 -0.06
C SER A 242 15.07 -26.45 0.29
N ASP A 243 13.99 -25.80 0.74
CA ASP A 243 12.73 -26.50 1.03
C ASP A 243 11.89 -26.60 -0.25
N PRO A 244 11.64 -27.80 -0.80
CA PRO A 244 10.79 -27.97 -1.98
C PRO A 244 9.33 -27.55 -1.76
N ALA A 245 8.90 -27.35 -0.51
CA ALA A 245 7.59 -26.76 -0.19
C ALA A 245 7.57 -25.23 -0.32
N HIS A 246 8.72 -24.56 -0.41
CA HIS A 246 8.78 -23.13 -0.61
C HIS A 246 8.76 -22.78 -2.10
N PRO A 247 7.89 -21.85 -2.53
CA PRO A 247 7.86 -21.46 -3.94
C PRO A 247 9.17 -20.81 -4.36
N THR A 248 9.59 -21.07 -5.59
CA THR A 248 10.72 -20.39 -6.21
C THR A 248 10.43 -18.90 -6.37
N ASP A 249 11.45 -18.04 -6.53
CA ASP A 249 11.28 -16.60 -6.74
C ASP A 249 10.31 -16.28 -7.90
N THR A 250 10.41 -17.05 -9.00
CA THR A 250 9.50 -16.89 -10.14
C THR A 250 8.05 -17.21 -9.83
N GLN A 251 7.79 -18.10 -8.86
CA GLN A 251 6.44 -18.44 -8.41
C GLN A 251 5.83 -17.36 -7.54
N ILE A 252 6.64 -16.78 -6.63
CA ILE A 252 6.23 -15.65 -5.81
C ILE A 252 5.86 -14.44 -6.67
N LEU A 253 6.55 -14.28 -7.79
CA LEU A 253 6.35 -13.15 -8.70
C LEU A 253 5.26 -13.40 -9.75
N SER A 254 4.80 -14.66 -9.92
CA SER A 254 3.71 -15.03 -10.85
C SER A 254 2.35 -14.84 -10.16
N PHE A 255 1.58 -13.84 -10.55
CA PHE A 255 0.20 -13.66 -10.07
C PHE A 255 -0.77 -13.64 -11.26
N HIS A 256 -0.99 -12.52 -11.91
CA HIS A 256 -1.85 -12.44 -13.09
C HIS A 256 -1.26 -13.17 -14.28
N HIS A 257 0.05 -13.18 -14.39
CA HIS A 257 0.81 -13.88 -15.42
C HIS A 257 1.83 -14.82 -14.79
N ASP A 258 2.10 -15.88 -15.46
CA ASP A 258 3.23 -16.75 -15.18
C ASP A 258 4.49 -16.12 -15.77
N VAL A 259 5.47 -15.76 -14.94
CA VAL A 259 6.68 -15.04 -15.38
C VAL A 259 7.64 -15.91 -16.18
N GLU A 260 7.51 -17.25 -16.13
CA GLU A 260 8.32 -18.18 -16.92
C GLU A 260 7.80 -18.30 -18.34
N THR A 261 6.49 -18.24 -18.52
CA THR A 261 5.86 -18.44 -19.84
C THR A 261 5.31 -17.14 -20.43
N GLY A 262 5.10 -16.11 -19.63
CA GLY A 262 4.43 -14.86 -20.00
C GLY A 262 2.91 -14.99 -20.13
N LYS A 263 2.32 -16.17 -19.90
CA LYS A 263 0.90 -16.42 -20.12
C LYS A 263 0.03 -15.96 -18.95
N PRO A 264 -1.18 -15.43 -19.19
CA PRO A 264 -2.12 -15.10 -18.14
C PRO A 264 -2.63 -16.34 -17.40
N ARG A 265 -2.93 -16.18 -16.10
CA ARG A 265 -3.35 -17.26 -15.17
C ARG A 265 -4.74 -17.03 -14.59
N LEU A 266 -5.60 -16.26 -15.25
CA LEU A 266 -6.89 -15.84 -14.69
C LEU A 266 -7.84 -17.01 -14.39
N THR A 267 -7.66 -18.17 -15.03
CA THR A 267 -8.46 -19.39 -14.75
C THR A 267 -7.95 -20.23 -13.59
N ALA A 268 -6.90 -19.79 -12.88
CA ALA A 268 -6.41 -20.49 -11.70
C ALA A 268 -7.46 -20.53 -10.56
N PRO A 269 -7.43 -21.57 -9.70
CA PRO A 269 -8.41 -21.75 -8.62
C PRO A 269 -8.55 -20.54 -7.69
N SER A 270 -7.47 -19.81 -7.45
CA SER A 270 -7.44 -18.59 -6.64
C SER A 270 -8.34 -17.48 -7.19
N PHE A 271 -8.26 -17.21 -8.49
CA PHE A 271 -9.10 -16.24 -9.17
C PHE A 271 -10.55 -16.70 -9.24
N LEU A 272 -10.77 -18.02 -9.43
CA LEU A 272 -12.12 -18.58 -9.42
C LEU A 272 -12.79 -18.44 -8.05
N ALA A 273 -12.07 -18.68 -6.96
CA ALA A 273 -12.57 -18.47 -5.60
C ALA A 273 -12.98 -17.00 -5.39
N ALA A 274 -12.13 -16.06 -5.83
CA ALA A 274 -12.45 -14.63 -5.76
C ALA A 274 -13.67 -14.24 -6.59
N ALA A 275 -13.79 -14.74 -7.82
CA ALA A 275 -14.94 -14.46 -8.69
C ALA A 275 -16.27 -15.01 -8.11
N ARG A 276 -16.23 -16.19 -7.51
CA ARG A 276 -17.37 -16.77 -6.79
C ARG A 276 -17.77 -15.94 -5.57
N TRP A 277 -16.78 -15.43 -4.83
CA TRP A 277 -17.02 -14.51 -3.72
C TRP A 277 -17.67 -13.22 -4.18
N MET A 278 -17.18 -12.58 -5.25
CA MET A 278 -17.77 -11.36 -5.82
C MET A 278 -19.24 -11.57 -6.21
N LYS A 279 -19.54 -12.71 -6.86
CA LYS A 279 -20.91 -13.09 -7.20
C LYS A 279 -21.79 -13.30 -5.95
N ARG A 280 -21.28 -13.97 -4.92
CA ARG A 280 -21.97 -14.19 -3.64
C ARG A 280 -22.34 -12.86 -2.98
N MET A 281 -21.41 -11.87 -2.99
CA MET A 281 -21.60 -10.60 -2.32
C MET A 281 -22.51 -9.62 -3.07
N GLN A 282 -22.82 -9.86 -4.33
CA GLN A 282 -23.62 -8.92 -5.14
C GLN A 282 -24.98 -8.59 -4.50
N ARG A 283 -25.65 -9.56 -3.90
CA ARG A 283 -26.94 -9.36 -3.21
C ARG A 283 -26.85 -8.48 -1.96
N CYS A 284 -25.66 -8.36 -1.39
CA CYS A 284 -25.41 -7.58 -0.18
C CYS A 284 -25.10 -6.10 -0.46
N ARG A 285 -24.91 -5.73 -1.74
CA ARG A 285 -24.45 -4.41 -2.14
C ARG A 285 -25.57 -3.38 -2.14
N THR A 286 -25.26 -2.18 -1.65
CA THR A 286 -26.14 -1.00 -1.78
C THR A 286 -25.86 -0.30 -3.11
N PRO A 287 -26.91 0.16 -3.82
CA PRO A 287 -26.69 0.97 -5.01
C PRO A 287 -26.08 2.31 -4.62
N ALA A 288 -24.91 2.58 -5.07
CA ALA A 288 -24.16 3.81 -4.95
C ALA A 288 -23.31 4.01 -3.70
N THR A 289 -22.32 4.76 -3.90
CA THR A 289 -21.64 5.85 -3.21
C THR A 289 -20.35 5.45 -2.52
N GLU A 290 -19.55 6.47 -2.22
CA GLU A 290 -18.33 6.34 -1.45
C GLU A 290 -18.56 5.44 -0.22
N PRO A 291 -17.68 4.47 0.04
CA PRO A 291 -17.84 3.51 1.14
C PRO A 291 -18.05 4.16 2.50
N GLY A 292 -17.36 5.30 2.75
CA GLY A 292 -17.49 6.07 3.96
C GLY A 292 -18.90 6.62 4.17
N ASP A 293 -19.50 7.17 3.12
CA ASP A 293 -20.86 7.68 3.14
C ASP A 293 -21.89 6.58 3.43
N ALA A 294 -21.74 5.41 2.78
CA ALA A 294 -22.63 4.28 3.00
C ALA A 294 -22.58 3.79 4.46
N LEU A 295 -21.38 3.74 5.06
CA LEU A 295 -21.20 3.39 6.48
C LEU A 295 -21.86 4.41 7.40
N VAL A 296 -21.62 5.70 7.20
CA VAL A 296 -22.16 6.77 8.04
C VAL A 296 -23.68 6.83 7.95
N LYS A 297 -24.24 6.73 6.75
CA LYS A 297 -25.70 6.69 6.51
C LYS A 297 -26.36 5.36 6.98
N GLY A 298 -25.56 4.34 7.28
CA GLY A 298 -26.02 3.04 7.74
C GLY A 298 -26.61 2.16 6.62
N THR A 299 -26.41 2.50 5.36
CA THR A 299 -26.77 1.64 4.21
C THR A 299 -25.74 0.53 4.00
N ALA A 300 -24.52 0.68 4.54
CA ALA A 300 -23.55 -0.39 4.68
C ALA A 300 -23.26 -0.64 6.17
N THR A 301 -22.87 -1.88 6.49
CA THR A 301 -22.48 -2.29 7.85
C THR A 301 -20.97 -2.51 7.93
N LEU A 302 -20.35 -2.96 6.86
CA LEU A 302 -18.91 -3.12 6.74
C LEU A 302 -18.47 -2.77 5.32
N ALA A 303 -17.23 -2.35 5.18
CA ALA A 303 -16.63 -1.98 3.91
C ALA A 303 -15.11 -2.19 3.92
N LEU A 304 -14.56 -2.57 2.78
CA LEU A 304 -13.15 -2.40 2.48
C LEU A 304 -12.91 -0.95 2.09
N VAL A 305 -12.04 -0.28 2.83
CA VAL A 305 -11.81 1.18 2.72
C VAL A 305 -10.32 1.46 2.54
N SER A 306 -9.98 2.26 1.55
CA SER A 306 -8.64 2.82 1.41
C SER A 306 -8.41 3.94 2.43
N LEU A 307 -7.16 4.28 2.71
CA LEU A 307 -6.84 5.41 3.58
C LEU A 307 -7.42 6.74 3.04
N GLY A 308 -7.49 6.90 1.71
CA GLY A 308 -8.15 8.05 1.09
C GLY A 308 -9.64 8.12 1.37
N GLU A 309 -10.34 7.00 1.23
CA GLU A 309 -11.76 6.89 1.58
C GLU A 309 -11.97 7.09 3.09
N LEU A 310 -11.08 6.54 3.92
CA LEU A 310 -11.09 6.74 5.37
C LEU A 310 -10.86 8.22 5.74
N GLY A 311 -9.96 8.88 5.03
CA GLY A 311 -9.66 10.31 5.20
C GLY A 311 -10.85 11.22 4.88
N ARG A 312 -11.72 10.81 3.96
CA ARG A 312 -12.93 11.55 3.59
C ARG A 312 -14.15 11.32 4.48
N LEU A 313 -14.05 10.46 5.50
CA LEU A 313 -15.14 10.31 6.47
C LEU A 313 -15.53 11.65 7.07
N PRO A 314 -16.83 11.97 7.18
CA PRO A 314 -17.28 13.19 7.85
C PRO A 314 -16.82 13.19 9.33
N ARG A 315 -16.29 14.32 9.79
CA ARG A 315 -15.77 14.51 11.15
C ARG A 315 -16.52 15.62 11.86
N THR A 316 -16.76 15.43 13.15
CA THR A 316 -17.36 16.45 14.01
C THR A 316 -16.29 16.92 15.01
N GLY A 317 -15.91 18.19 14.95
CA GLY A 317 -14.83 18.72 15.81
C GLY A 317 -13.49 17.99 15.61
N GLY A 318 -13.22 17.48 14.41
CA GLY A 318 -12.00 16.69 14.11
C GLY A 318 -12.11 15.20 14.45
N ALA A 319 -13.13 14.76 15.19
CA ALA A 319 -13.32 13.36 15.57
C ALA A 319 -14.04 12.56 14.47
N ALA A 320 -13.55 11.36 14.21
CA ALA A 320 -14.21 10.37 13.35
C ALA A 320 -15.52 9.86 14.00
N PRO A 321 -16.50 9.36 13.22
CA PRO A 321 -17.78 8.89 13.76
C PRO A 321 -17.58 7.82 14.85
N ALA A 322 -18.19 8.01 16.02
CA ALA A 322 -18.03 7.16 17.19
C ALA A 322 -18.60 5.74 16.97
N ASN A 323 -19.59 5.61 16.07
CA ASN A 323 -20.22 4.34 15.73
C ASN A 323 -19.48 3.52 14.68
N LEU A 324 -18.32 3.98 14.20
CA LEU A 324 -17.45 3.25 13.30
C LEU A 324 -16.22 2.73 14.03
N SER A 325 -15.81 1.52 13.70
CA SER A 325 -14.54 0.94 14.12
C SER A 325 -13.85 0.31 12.91
N LEU A 326 -12.61 -0.11 13.10
CA LEU A 326 -11.81 -0.66 12.01
C LEU A 326 -11.01 -1.88 12.45
N THR A 327 -10.67 -2.71 11.48
CA THR A 327 -9.84 -3.90 11.67
C THR A 327 -8.96 -4.16 10.46
N MET A 328 -8.01 -5.07 10.63
CA MET A 328 -7.14 -5.55 9.54
C MET A 328 -7.95 -6.16 8.40
N LEU A 329 -7.32 -6.26 7.22
CA LEU A 329 -7.89 -7.01 6.10
C LEU A 329 -8.00 -8.50 6.43
N PRO A 330 -9.08 -9.17 5.98
CA PRO A 330 -9.24 -10.61 6.15
C PRO A 330 -8.21 -11.40 5.33
N GLY A 331 -7.83 -12.59 5.81
CA GLY A 331 -7.13 -13.59 5.03
C GLY A 331 -8.08 -14.69 4.52
N THR A 332 -7.50 -15.87 4.20
CA THR A 332 -8.24 -17.08 3.85
C THR A 332 -7.87 -18.24 4.77
N ARG A 333 -8.71 -19.25 4.85
CA ARG A 333 -8.44 -20.46 5.68
C ARG A 333 -7.58 -21.49 4.98
N HIS A 334 -7.33 -21.30 3.68
CA HIS A 334 -6.48 -22.13 2.84
C HIS A 334 -5.95 -21.31 1.66
N PHE A 335 -4.97 -21.86 0.95
CA PHE A 335 -4.53 -21.35 -0.34
C PHE A 335 -4.36 -22.50 -1.33
N TYR A 336 -4.26 -22.20 -2.61
CA TYR A 336 -3.97 -23.18 -3.65
C TYR A 336 -2.48 -23.14 -4.03
N ASP A 337 -1.88 -24.32 -4.10
CA ASP A 337 -0.53 -24.44 -4.65
C ASP A 337 -0.53 -24.34 -6.20
N LYS A 338 0.63 -24.46 -6.79
CA LYS A 338 0.81 -24.33 -8.25
C LYS A 338 0.01 -25.31 -9.09
N VAL A 339 -0.25 -26.49 -8.55
CA VAL A 339 -1.03 -27.53 -9.27
C VAL A 339 -2.51 -27.44 -8.93
N GLY A 340 -2.90 -26.39 -8.19
CA GLY A 340 -4.29 -26.13 -7.81
C GLY A 340 -4.77 -26.97 -6.61
N ALA A 341 -3.86 -27.62 -5.87
CA ALA A 341 -4.21 -28.35 -4.66
C ALA A 341 -4.38 -27.40 -3.48
N GLU A 342 -5.45 -27.61 -2.71
CA GLU A 342 -5.73 -26.86 -1.49
C GLU A 342 -4.72 -27.18 -0.38
N LYS A 343 -4.20 -26.15 0.27
CA LYS A 343 -3.23 -26.21 1.36
C LYS A 343 -3.72 -25.41 2.56
N PRO A 344 -3.45 -25.85 3.80
CA PRO A 344 -3.76 -25.08 5.00
C PRO A 344 -2.93 -23.78 5.04
N PRO A 345 -3.38 -22.75 5.83
CA PRO A 345 -2.64 -21.51 5.95
C PRO A 345 -1.23 -21.74 6.48
N ALA A 346 -0.28 -20.95 5.97
CA ALA A 346 1.10 -21.01 6.45
C ALA A 346 1.22 -20.52 7.89
N ASP A 347 0.46 -19.48 8.27
CA ASP A 347 0.34 -19.02 9.64
C ASP A 347 -0.67 -19.91 10.41
N ARG A 348 -0.14 -20.97 11.04
CA ARG A 348 -0.94 -21.89 11.83
C ARG A 348 -1.42 -21.29 13.16
N VAL A 349 -0.77 -20.24 13.64
CA VAL A 349 -1.13 -19.60 14.91
C VAL A 349 -2.39 -18.76 14.76
N ARG A 350 -2.47 -17.96 13.69
CA ARG A 350 -3.67 -17.18 13.37
C ARG A 350 -4.74 -17.99 12.66
N GLY A 351 -4.38 -19.11 12.04
CA GLY A 351 -5.29 -19.93 11.24
C GLY A 351 -5.78 -19.27 9.97
N VAL A 352 -5.11 -18.19 9.52
CA VAL A 352 -5.47 -17.43 8.31
C VAL A 352 -4.25 -17.18 7.43
N ASN A 353 -4.48 -17.23 6.14
CA ASN A 353 -3.51 -16.93 5.11
C ASN A 353 -3.78 -15.51 4.57
N PHE A 354 -3.02 -14.52 5.03
CA PHE A 354 -3.14 -13.13 4.59
C PHE A 354 -1.98 -12.75 3.68
N VAL A 355 -2.30 -12.39 2.44
CA VAL A 355 -1.36 -11.92 1.43
C VAL A 355 -1.82 -10.54 0.96
N PRO A 356 -1.07 -9.46 1.25
CA PRO A 356 -1.45 -8.13 0.83
C PRO A 356 -1.32 -7.95 -0.68
N TYR A 357 -2.28 -7.26 -1.28
CA TYR A 357 -2.28 -6.90 -2.68
C TYR A 357 -2.12 -5.39 -2.83
N PHE A 358 -1.09 -4.98 -3.53
CA PHE A 358 -0.87 -3.60 -3.94
C PHE A 358 -1.53 -3.38 -5.31
N GLY A 359 -2.66 -2.73 -5.33
CA GLY A 359 -3.46 -2.53 -6.53
C GLY A 359 -2.73 -1.71 -7.58
N SER A 360 -2.95 -0.42 -7.59
CA SER A 360 -2.21 0.50 -8.46
C SER A 360 -0.80 0.81 -7.95
N GLY A 361 -0.44 0.43 -6.72
CA GLY A 361 0.85 0.66 -6.07
C GLY A 361 1.09 2.09 -5.59
N GLY A 362 0.03 2.91 -5.48
CA GLY A 362 0.11 4.31 -5.10
C GLY A 362 0.55 5.24 -6.23
N TRP A 363 1.01 6.45 -5.86
CA TRP A 363 1.46 7.47 -6.80
C TRP A 363 2.99 7.55 -6.84
N VAL A 364 3.54 7.62 -8.05
CA VAL A 364 4.98 7.76 -8.30
C VAL A 364 5.23 8.89 -9.29
N GLY A 365 6.36 9.58 -9.15
CA GLY A 365 6.80 10.63 -10.07
C GLY A 365 7.91 10.13 -10.98
N GLY A 366 7.73 10.25 -12.29
CA GLY A 366 8.75 9.99 -13.30
C GLY A 366 9.20 11.28 -13.99
N VAL A 367 10.48 11.37 -14.34
CA VAL A 367 11.01 12.47 -15.14
C VAL A 367 10.87 12.10 -16.61
N ARG A 368 10.21 12.93 -17.38
CA ARG A 368 9.98 12.67 -18.81
C ARG A 368 11.25 12.87 -19.63
N LYS A 369 11.39 12.11 -20.71
CA LYS A 369 12.56 12.12 -21.59
C LYS A 369 12.84 13.50 -22.21
N GLY A 370 11.80 14.32 -22.40
CA GLY A 370 11.91 15.70 -22.92
C GLY A 370 12.28 16.74 -21.87
N CYS A 371 12.48 16.37 -20.60
CA CYS A 371 12.83 17.32 -19.55
C CYS A 371 14.16 18.01 -19.82
N THR A 372 14.16 19.33 -19.77
CA THR A 372 15.36 20.15 -20.04
C THR A 372 16.30 20.28 -18.83
N ASN A 373 15.78 20.03 -17.63
CA ASN A 373 16.51 20.11 -16.37
C ASN A 373 16.32 18.83 -15.53
N PRO A 374 16.75 17.65 -16.02
CA PRO A 374 16.46 16.38 -15.37
C PRO A 374 17.08 16.27 -13.95
N GLU A 375 18.24 16.84 -13.69
CA GLU A 375 18.85 16.86 -12.35
C GLU A 375 17.99 17.63 -11.35
N ALA A 376 17.45 18.79 -11.74
CA ALA A 376 16.53 19.56 -10.90
C ALA A 376 15.22 18.78 -10.65
N ALA A 377 14.70 18.10 -11.66
CA ALA A 377 13.49 17.28 -11.55
C ALA A 377 13.70 16.08 -10.59
N PHE A 378 14.84 15.43 -10.69
CA PHE A 378 15.19 14.33 -9.78
C PHE A 378 15.41 14.82 -8.35
N ASP A 379 16.09 15.94 -8.13
CA ASP A 379 16.28 16.54 -6.79
C ASP A 379 14.93 16.90 -6.16
N PHE A 380 14.04 17.50 -6.94
CA PHE A 380 12.67 17.81 -6.47
C PHE A 380 11.90 16.56 -6.06
N LEU A 381 11.86 15.52 -6.89
CA LEU A 381 11.18 14.27 -6.58
C LEU A 381 11.79 13.59 -5.34
N ALA A 382 13.11 13.61 -5.21
CA ALA A 382 13.79 13.03 -4.05
C ALA A 382 13.49 13.80 -2.75
N GLU A 383 13.37 15.12 -2.79
CA GLU A 383 12.94 15.92 -1.63
C GLU A 383 11.52 15.57 -1.20
N LEU A 384 10.59 15.45 -2.17
CA LEU A 384 9.20 15.05 -1.90
C LEU A 384 9.12 13.66 -1.26
N ALA A 385 9.93 12.72 -1.74
CA ALA A 385 10.00 11.35 -1.20
C ALA A 385 10.78 11.27 0.11
N GLY A 386 11.47 12.32 0.51
CA GLY A 386 12.27 12.39 1.73
C GLY A 386 11.46 12.22 3.02
N PRO A 387 12.11 11.93 4.15
CA PRO A 387 11.42 11.49 5.38
C PRO A 387 10.46 12.53 5.96
N THR A 388 10.80 13.82 5.88
CA THR A 388 9.97 14.89 6.43
C THR A 388 8.75 15.16 5.57
N ARG A 389 8.94 15.36 4.27
CA ARG A 389 7.84 15.70 3.34
C ARG A 389 6.84 14.56 3.18
N SER A 390 7.34 13.34 3.10
CA SER A 390 6.48 12.17 2.98
C SER A 390 5.66 11.90 4.25
N ALA A 391 6.23 12.14 5.44
CA ALA A 391 5.51 12.00 6.71
C ALA A 391 4.38 13.04 6.84
N ASP A 392 4.63 14.30 6.44
CA ASP A 392 3.60 15.36 6.41
C ASP A 392 2.44 14.95 5.50
N LEU A 393 2.75 14.43 4.31
CA LEU A 393 1.74 13.99 3.34
C LEU A 393 0.90 12.81 3.87
N LEU A 394 1.55 11.81 4.48
CA LEU A 394 0.84 10.64 5.05
C LEU A 394 -0.05 10.99 6.23
N SER A 395 0.39 11.92 7.06
CA SER A 395 -0.34 12.29 8.28
C SER A 395 -1.63 13.06 8.00
N ASP A 396 -1.79 13.60 6.79
CA ASP A 396 -2.96 14.38 6.43
C ASP A 396 -4.07 13.50 5.82
N PRO A 397 -5.19 13.33 6.52
CA PRO A 397 -6.30 12.51 6.04
C PRO A 397 -6.97 13.06 4.77
N GLU A 398 -6.76 14.33 4.40
CA GLU A 398 -7.26 14.88 3.12
C GLU A 398 -6.66 14.14 1.93
N TYR A 399 -5.40 13.71 2.02
CA TYR A 399 -4.72 12.97 0.95
C TYR A 399 -4.91 11.46 1.09
N GLY A 400 -4.92 10.93 2.31
CA GLY A 400 -5.23 9.54 2.61
C GLY A 400 -4.32 8.54 1.92
N PHE A 401 -3.01 8.77 1.96
CA PHE A 401 -2.03 7.89 1.34
C PHE A 401 -1.46 6.86 2.30
N GLY A 402 -1.04 5.72 1.75
CA GLY A 402 -0.38 4.66 2.50
C GLY A 402 1.15 4.83 2.58
N PRO A 403 1.80 3.99 3.39
CA PRO A 403 3.24 4.04 3.59
C PRO A 403 4.00 3.56 2.35
N PHE A 404 5.17 4.16 2.12
CA PHE A 404 6.14 3.72 1.12
C PHE A 404 7.59 3.79 1.62
N ARG A 405 7.80 4.22 2.87
CA ARG A 405 9.11 4.24 3.56
C ARG A 405 9.07 3.38 4.81
N ASN A 406 10.20 2.83 5.19
CA ASN A 406 10.30 2.00 6.40
C ASN A 406 9.91 2.78 7.66
N GLU A 407 10.28 4.06 7.75
CA GLU A 407 9.92 4.92 8.88
C GLU A 407 8.42 5.12 9.05
N HIS A 408 7.63 5.01 7.99
CA HIS A 408 6.18 5.21 8.05
C HIS A 408 5.46 4.10 8.84
N ILE A 409 6.11 2.95 8.98
CA ILE A 409 5.56 1.77 9.68
C ILE A 409 6.31 1.43 10.97
N GLU A 410 7.32 2.23 11.35
CA GLU A 410 8.00 2.08 12.63
C GLU A 410 7.06 2.43 13.80
N GLN A 411 7.18 1.70 14.89
CA GLN A 411 6.33 1.91 16.07
C GLN A 411 6.45 3.34 16.65
N SER A 412 7.64 3.95 16.53
CA SER A 412 7.89 5.33 16.95
C SER A 412 7.07 6.38 16.18
N ARG A 413 6.41 6.00 15.10
CA ARG A 413 5.62 6.88 14.22
C ARG A 413 4.12 6.61 14.26
N GLU A 414 3.61 5.89 15.24
CA GLU A 414 2.16 5.62 15.40
C GLU A 414 1.31 6.90 15.40
N GLY A 415 1.85 8.01 15.89
CA GLY A 415 1.20 9.32 15.88
C GLY A 415 0.83 9.87 14.49
N ILE A 416 1.40 9.34 13.40
CA ILE A 416 1.03 9.72 12.03
C ILE A 416 -0.48 9.55 11.80
N TRP A 417 -1.09 8.51 12.38
CA TRP A 417 -2.49 8.14 12.16
C TRP A 417 -3.49 8.86 13.08
N ASN A 418 -3.02 9.60 14.11
CA ASN A 418 -3.90 10.29 15.05
C ASN A 418 -4.76 11.38 14.37
N ARG A 419 -4.27 11.98 13.29
CA ARG A 419 -5.00 13.03 12.54
C ARG A 419 -6.25 12.50 11.82
N TYR A 420 -6.40 11.18 11.72
CA TYR A 420 -7.63 10.56 11.21
C TYR A 420 -8.83 10.70 12.17
N GLY A 421 -8.60 11.21 13.39
CA GLY A 421 -9.67 11.58 14.31
C GLY A 421 -10.29 10.42 15.09
N PHE A 422 -9.68 9.25 15.06
CA PHE A 422 -10.06 8.13 15.91
C PHE A 422 -9.51 8.31 17.34
N ASP A 423 -10.15 7.68 18.33
CA ASP A 423 -9.58 7.57 19.67
C ASP A 423 -8.30 6.73 19.68
N ALA A 424 -7.63 6.66 20.83
CA ALA A 424 -6.34 5.98 20.96
C ALA A 424 -6.39 4.50 20.57
N GLU A 425 -7.46 3.78 20.93
CA GLU A 425 -7.61 2.36 20.61
C GLU A 425 -7.80 2.13 19.11
N ARG A 426 -8.68 2.90 18.48
CA ARG A 426 -8.93 2.82 17.03
C ARG A 426 -7.73 3.32 16.22
N SER A 427 -7.03 4.37 16.68
CA SER A 427 -5.79 4.84 16.05
C SER A 427 -4.69 3.79 16.10
N LYS A 428 -4.58 3.08 17.23
CA LYS A 428 -3.67 1.93 17.35
C LYS A 428 -4.06 0.81 16.39
N SER A 429 -5.33 0.45 16.31
CA SER A 429 -5.84 -0.57 15.38
C SER A 429 -5.54 -0.20 13.92
N LEU A 430 -5.67 1.09 13.55
CA LEU A 430 -5.30 1.60 12.23
C LEU A 430 -3.80 1.42 11.97
N SER A 431 -2.97 1.84 12.91
CA SER A 431 -1.51 1.70 12.82
C SER A 431 -1.09 0.24 12.65
N ASP A 432 -1.64 -0.66 13.45
CA ASP A 432 -1.34 -2.10 13.40
C ASP A 432 -1.78 -2.72 12.06
N ALA A 433 -2.96 -2.36 11.56
CA ALA A 433 -3.46 -2.83 10.27
C ALA A 433 -2.57 -2.39 9.10
N ILE A 434 -2.17 -1.11 9.07
CA ILE A 434 -1.31 -0.57 8.03
C ILE A 434 0.11 -1.14 8.13
N ARG A 435 0.65 -1.31 9.32
CA ARG A 435 1.95 -1.94 9.54
C ARG A 435 1.96 -3.38 9.04
N GLN A 436 0.93 -4.17 9.36
CA GLN A 436 0.83 -5.54 8.89
C GLN A 436 0.74 -5.61 7.37
N TYR A 437 -0.13 -4.81 6.76
CA TYR A 437 -0.29 -4.73 5.31
C TYR A 437 1.05 -4.43 4.61
N ALA A 438 1.74 -3.38 5.05
CA ALA A 438 2.99 -2.94 4.45
C ALA A 438 4.15 -3.93 4.69
N SER A 439 4.30 -4.47 5.91
CA SER A 439 5.39 -5.38 6.26
C SER A 439 5.32 -6.71 5.50
N LEU A 440 4.12 -7.27 5.33
CA LEU A 440 3.93 -8.53 4.62
C LEU A 440 4.13 -8.37 3.10
N SER A 441 3.86 -7.19 2.54
CA SER A 441 4.06 -6.93 1.13
C SER A 441 5.52 -6.95 0.70
N MET A 442 6.45 -6.65 1.62
CA MET A 442 7.88 -6.72 1.34
C MET A 442 8.37 -8.15 1.16
N ALA A 443 7.74 -9.11 1.86
CA ALA A 443 8.09 -10.52 1.77
C ALA A 443 7.34 -11.26 0.65
N ASN A 444 6.17 -10.77 0.26
CA ASN A 444 5.29 -11.43 -0.71
C ASN A 444 4.64 -10.39 -1.64
N PRO A 445 5.38 -9.86 -2.63
CA PRO A 445 4.92 -8.76 -3.46
C PRO A 445 3.84 -9.22 -4.45
N VAL A 446 2.59 -8.84 -4.18
CA VAL A 446 1.46 -9.00 -5.10
C VAL A 446 0.93 -7.63 -5.49
N TYR A 447 0.88 -7.37 -6.80
CA TYR A 447 0.50 -6.06 -7.35
C TYR A 447 -0.25 -6.20 -8.68
N ALA A 448 -0.89 -5.13 -9.13
CA ALA A 448 -1.61 -5.07 -10.40
C ALA A 448 -0.72 -5.42 -11.61
N PRO A 449 -1.30 -5.84 -12.75
CA PRO A 449 -0.56 -5.94 -14.00
C PRO A 449 0.20 -4.65 -14.30
N ARG A 450 1.41 -4.77 -14.84
CA ARG A 450 2.30 -3.62 -15.08
C ARG A 450 2.84 -3.56 -16.51
N GLY A 451 2.39 -4.49 -17.37
CA GLY A 451 2.72 -4.50 -18.78
C GLY A 451 2.25 -3.26 -19.53
N PRO A 452 2.62 -3.12 -20.81
CA PRO A 452 2.18 -1.99 -21.64
C PRO A 452 0.67 -1.83 -21.72
N ASP A 453 -0.06 -2.95 -21.72
CA ASP A 453 -1.51 -3.04 -21.90
C ASP A 453 -2.29 -3.21 -20.57
N GLN A 454 -1.67 -2.86 -19.43
CA GLN A 454 -2.22 -3.13 -18.10
C GLN A 454 -3.61 -2.49 -17.86
N ALA A 455 -3.88 -1.33 -18.46
CA ALA A 455 -5.16 -0.65 -18.29
C ALA A 455 -6.30 -1.39 -19.00
N GLU A 456 -6.03 -1.86 -20.22
CA GLU A 456 -6.96 -2.65 -21.02
C GLU A 456 -7.18 -4.04 -20.41
N GLU A 457 -6.13 -4.65 -19.88
CA GLU A 457 -6.20 -5.92 -19.15
C GLU A 457 -7.14 -5.81 -17.94
N LEU A 458 -6.97 -4.77 -17.12
CA LEU A 458 -7.84 -4.52 -15.97
C LEU A 458 -9.29 -4.21 -16.41
N ALA A 459 -9.48 -3.46 -17.51
CA ALA A 459 -10.80 -3.15 -18.03
C ALA A 459 -11.53 -4.41 -18.51
N ASP A 460 -10.87 -5.29 -19.24
CA ASP A 460 -11.43 -6.57 -19.70
C ASP A 460 -11.84 -7.44 -18.51
N LEU A 461 -10.96 -7.59 -17.51
CA LEU A 461 -11.24 -8.38 -16.32
C LEU A 461 -12.41 -7.79 -15.51
N ALA A 462 -12.42 -6.48 -15.28
CA ALA A 462 -13.48 -5.80 -14.54
C ALA A 462 -14.84 -5.98 -15.22
N LYS A 463 -14.90 -5.87 -16.55
CA LYS A 463 -16.10 -6.11 -17.34
C LYS A 463 -16.65 -7.52 -17.14
N GLU A 464 -15.80 -8.53 -17.23
CA GLU A 464 -16.26 -9.92 -17.14
C GLU A 464 -16.63 -10.31 -15.69
N ILE A 465 -15.91 -9.79 -14.68
CA ILE A 465 -16.28 -9.96 -13.27
C ILE A 465 -17.62 -9.30 -12.97
N ALA A 466 -17.91 -8.10 -13.50
CA ALA A 466 -19.21 -7.45 -13.35
C ALA A 466 -20.35 -8.28 -13.97
N ARG A 467 -20.15 -8.84 -15.16
CA ARG A 467 -21.13 -9.75 -15.81
C ARG A 467 -21.37 -11.02 -14.98
N SER A 468 -20.33 -11.56 -14.37
CA SER A 468 -20.47 -12.73 -13.49
C SER A 468 -21.20 -12.37 -12.20
N SER A 469 -20.86 -11.25 -11.58
CA SER A 469 -21.48 -10.79 -10.34
C SER A 469 -22.98 -10.58 -10.50
N THR A 470 -23.42 -10.03 -11.65
CA THR A 470 -24.84 -9.84 -11.97
C THR A 470 -25.54 -11.10 -12.48
N GLY A 471 -24.83 -12.23 -12.57
CA GLY A 471 -25.40 -13.52 -12.98
C GLY A 471 -25.61 -13.70 -14.48
N GLN A 472 -25.10 -12.80 -15.33
CA GLN A 472 -25.18 -12.92 -16.79
C GLN A 472 -24.37 -14.10 -17.33
N ILE A 473 -23.25 -14.41 -16.67
CA ILE A 473 -22.37 -15.56 -16.98
C ILE A 473 -21.88 -16.22 -15.68
N THR A 474 -21.32 -17.41 -15.79
CA THR A 474 -20.70 -18.06 -14.62
C THR A 474 -19.34 -17.44 -14.30
N PRO A 475 -18.82 -17.57 -13.07
CA PRO A 475 -17.46 -17.14 -12.71
C PRO A 475 -16.39 -17.76 -13.62
N GLU A 476 -16.52 -19.03 -13.95
CA GLU A 476 -15.63 -19.77 -14.84
C GLU A 476 -15.61 -19.17 -16.25
N ALA A 477 -16.79 -18.89 -16.80
CA ALA A 477 -16.94 -18.29 -18.12
C ALA A 477 -16.39 -16.86 -18.16
N ALA A 478 -16.54 -16.09 -17.08
CA ALA A 478 -16.01 -14.74 -16.96
C ALA A 478 -14.47 -14.74 -17.00
N LEU A 479 -13.85 -15.60 -16.20
CA LEU A 479 -12.39 -15.68 -16.13
C LEU A 479 -11.80 -16.24 -17.44
N ALA A 480 -12.45 -17.19 -18.06
CA ALA A 480 -12.05 -17.69 -19.39
C ALA A 480 -12.14 -16.58 -20.46
N ALA A 481 -13.23 -15.81 -20.49
CA ALA A 481 -13.40 -14.71 -21.43
C ALA A 481 -12.35 -13.60 -21.24
N ALA A 482 -12.06 -13.23 -19.99
CA ALA A 482 -11.02 -12.27 -19.68
C ALA A 482 -9.63 -12.78 -20.10
N GLN A 483 -9.30 -14.05 -19.78
CA GLN A 483 -8.05 -14.67 -20.19
C GLN A 483 -7.89 -14.74 -21.71
N ASP A 484 -8.96 -15.08 -22.41
CA ASP A 484 -8.95 -15.11 -23.89
C ASP A 484 -8.75 -13.70 -24.49
N ALA A 485 -9.30 -12.66 -23.88
CA ALA A 485 -9.06 -11.28 -24.29
C ALA A 485 -7.61 -10.88 -24.12
N TRP A 486 -7.00 -11.23 -22.99
CA TRP A 486 -5.58 -11.00 -22.72
C TRP A 486 -4.68 -11.75 -23.70
N LEU A 487 -4.93 -13.06 -23.92
CA LEU A 487 -4.18 -13.88 -24.90
C LEU A 487 -4.29 -13.32 -26.33
N LYS A 488 -5.46 -12.80 -26.75
CA LYS A 488 -5.63 -12.17 -28.07
C LYS A 488 -4.84 -10.86 -28.19
N ARG A 489 -4.66 -10.12 -27.08
CA ARG A 489 -3.84 -8.92 -27.04
C ARG A 489 -2.36 -9.29 -27.12
N ASP A 490 -1.92 -10.24 -26.31
CA ASP A 490 -0.57 -10.76 -26.29
C ASP A 490 -0.13 -11.30 -27.67
N ALA A 491 -1.06 -11.95 -28.39
CA ALA A 491 -0.78 -12.49 -29.73
C ALA A 491 -0.44 -11.43 -30.80
N LYS A 492 -0.62 -10.14 -30.51
CA LYS A 492 -0.16 -9.05 -31.39
C LYS A 492 1.34 -8.81 -31.30
N HIS A 493 2.01 -9.44 -30.34
CA HIS A 493 3.43 -9.31 -30.07
C HIS A 493 4.12 -10.67 -30.11
N PRO A 494 5.44 -10.72 -30.42
CA PRO A 494 6.20 -11.95 -30.28
C PRO A 494 6.10 -12.51 -28.85
N ALA A 495 5.90 -13.80 -28.70
CA ALA A 495 5.72 -14.44 -27.40
C ALA A 495 6.89 -14.16 -26.43
N GLU A 496 8.13 -14.13 -26.95
CA GLU A 496 9.30 -13.81 -26.15
C GLU A 496 9.26 -12.33 -25.64
N THR A 497 8.73 -11.41 -26.43
CA THR A 497 8.54 -10.01 -26.00
C THR A 497 7.55 -9.92 -24.85
N VAL A 498 6.40 -10.59 -24.94
CA VAL A 498 5.40 -10.64 -23.86
C VAL A 498 6.03 -11.23 -22.60
N LYS A 499 6.71 -12.37 -22.71
CA LYS A 499 7.42 -12.99 -21.60
C LYS A 499 8.42 -12.03 -20.96
N GLN A 500 9.21 -11.30 -21.74
CA GLN A 500 10.16 -10.32 -21.24
C GLN A 500 9.48 -9.15 -20.53
N TRP A 501 8.32 -8.71 -20.98
CA TRP A 501 7.54 -7.68 -20.28
C TRP A 501 7.09 -8.16 -18.90
N GLN A 502 6.58 -9.40 -18.79
CA GLN A 502 6.16 -9.95 -17.49
C GLN A 502 7.35 -10.13 -16.53
N ARG A 503 8.50 -10.58 -17.05
CA ARG A 503 9.74 -10.65 -16.25
C ARG A 503 10.18 -9.26 -15.78
N LYS A 504 10.25 -8.29 -16.69
CA LYS A 504 10.61 -6.89 -16.34
C LYS A 504 9.63 -6.25 -15.37
N ALA A 505 8.33 -6.50 -15.52
CA ALA A 505 7.31 -6.06 -14.57
C ALA A 505 7.56 -6.64 -13.18
N ALA A 506 8.05 -7.86 -13.08
CA ALA A 506 8.45 -8.54 -11.86
C ALA A 506 9.84 -8.12 -11.35
N GLY A 507 10.58 -7.27 -12.07
CA GLY A 507 11.95 -6.83 -11.73
C GLY A 507 13.02 -7.88 -11.98
N LEU A 508 12.78 -8.78 -12.97
CA LEU A 508 13.70 -9.84 -13.40
C LEU A 508 14.38 -9.48 -14.74
#